data_a4e78f0db2f58881f1b22d56e0a397b0
#
_entry.id   a4e78f0db2f58881f1b22d56e0a397b0
#
_cell.length_a   1.000
_cell.length_b   1.000
_cell.length_c   1.000
_cell.angle_alpha   90.00
_cell.angle_beta   90.00
_cell.angle_gamma   90.00
#
_symmetry.space_group_name_H-M   'P 1'
#
loop_
_entity.id
_entity.type
_entity.pdbx_description
1 polymer ?
#
loop_
_entity_poly.entity_id
_entity_poly.type
_entity_poly.pdbx_seq_one_letter_code
_entity_poly.pdbx_strand_id
1 'polypeptide(L)'
;MKCRRIWTTIFWLLPLSVAAELLQPEIGLGWTNGWVREWRRDVPGLKVSDCSERVSESLIKVVRRWTWTGTTPLERVTLSVRYRVDGDAKTLKPFIPGVLLYGNPSNKGRTDGRVPVFAGEPGEFAIFEEHRVPMPFALLEDARTGAFAALHVLPSPVRGAKREDLWWSIGVETASGGADIVMLSGPVGYNRRWSVVKALQNAAMPYDETYITLLPGQIVEKTFWIETGTATAEEFGFEQALDVSLALFRPYDAERFEKFGDIVKTKRKFALSRWVEGPVPNACGFDMYDQHYQWRHLTIGWCGCAATCGYALPVLNLDPSDWDKAQRSLDFLCDAFADTVQTDGLFRVTFDMKTGQKTGADFALGEAVGGDAVSCGQGLYSVLKAIRFAERGGKGRLDTSKWRRFAMKVADAVAADILRNDWREPDSTGPGFLVAPLVVASEMFGRPDCLAAAQKLAGTFERKYFGYDAVYWGGTLDASCEDKEGAYAAFQGYLELLRNAVASGNAAAERRYARLARHAMNMMLTYTMVWDATYPPGRLSDHAFKSTGWTVVSAQNQHLDAFGVLTTPEIWRMGEYLGDERLKRLAAVMYRSCFQLTEDRKSAV
;
A
#
# COMPACT_ATOMS: atom_id res chain seq x y z
N MET A 1 -2.56 -37.83 -39.61
CA MET A 1 -2.65 -36.40 -40.04
C MET A 1 -3.25 -35.59 -38.87
N LYS A 2 -2.43 -34.91 -38.11
CA LYS A 2 -2.85 -34.01 -37.02
C LYS A 2 -2.56 -32.59 -37.46
N CYS A 3 -3.61 -31.79 -37.80
CA CYS A 3 -3.50 -30.37 -38.05
C CYS A 3 -3.15 -29.63 -36.75
N ARG A 4 -1.93 -29.13 -36.65
CA ARG A 4 -1.56 -28.10 -35.70
C ARG A 4 -2.12 -26.76 -36.17
N ARG A 5 -3.10 -26.21 -35.48
CA ARG A 5 -3.49 -24.80 -35.62
C ARG A 5 -2.40 -23.95 -34.96
N ILE A 6 -1.63 -23.26 -35.77
CA ILE A 6 -0.73 -22.19 -35.35
C ILE A 6 -1.61 -20.97 -35.12
N TRP A 7 -1.79 -20.58 -33.88
CA TRP A 7 -2.34 -19.25 -33.55
C TRP A 7 -1.21 -18.25 -33.72
N THR A 8 -1.25 -17.50 -34.81
CA THR A 8 -0.40 -16.33 -35.02
C THR A 8 -1.03 -15.21 -34.20
N THR A 9 -0.49 -14.93 -33.01
CA THR A 9 -0.79 -13.72 -32.24
C THR A 9 -0.20 -12.55 -33.02
N ILE A 10 -1.04 -11.76 -33.68
CA ILE A 10 -0.63 -10.51 -34.34
C ILE A 10 -0.43 -9.49 -33.21
N PHE A 11 0.82 -9.35 -32.76
CA PHE A 11 1.23 -8.23 -31.92
C PHE A 11 1.19 -6.95 -32.77
N TRP A 12 0.33 -6.02 -32.41
CA TRP A 12 0.37 -4.66 -32.93
C TRP A 12 1.60 -3.98 -32.35
N LEU A 13 2.71 -4.02 -33.08
CA LEU A 13 3.84 -3.13 -32.82
C LEU A 13 3.38 -1.73 -33.21
N LEU A 14 3.05 -0.90 -32.21
CA LEU A 14 2.87 0.53 -32.45
C LEU A 14 4.20 1.10 -33.01
N PRO A 15 4.25 1.60 -34.23
CA PRO A 15 5.44 2.28 -34.71
C PRO A 15 5.67 3.54 -33.86
N LEU A 16 6.92 3.96 -33.70
CA LEU A 16 7.30 5.19 -32.97
C LEU A 16 6.47 6.42 -33.42
N SER A 17 6.09 6.46 -34.71
CA SER A 17 5.22 7.49 -35.26
C SER A 17 3.81 7.51 -34.65
N VAL A 18 3.21 6.35 -34.36
CA VAL A 18 1.86 6.27 -33.81
C VAL A 18 1.85 6.71 -32.35
N ALA A 19 2.88 6.39 -31.56
CA ALA A 19 2.99 6.88 -30.19
C ALA A 19 3.14 8.41 -30.15
N ALA A 20 3.82 9.01 -31.12
CA ALA A 20 3.93 10.47 -31.23
C ALA A 20 2.62 11.14 -31.66
N GLU A 21 1.80 10.48 -32.52
CA GLU A 21 0.49 10.99 -32.93
C GLU A 21 -0.56 10.99 -31.82
N LEU A 22 -0.43 10.08 -30.84
CA LEU A 22 -1.33 10.02 -29.67
C LEU A 22 -0.99 11.07 -28.60
N LEU A 23 0.20 11.66 -28.64
CA LEU A 23 0.59 12.72 -27.70
C LEU A 23 0.07 14.06 -28.18
N GLN A 24 -0.91 14.60 -27.47
CA GLN A 24 -1.47 15.91 -27.75
C GLN A 24 -0.60 17.00 -27.10
N PRO A 25 0.03 17.92 -27.87
CA PRO A 25 0.85 19.00 -27.32
C PRO A 25 -0.01 20.17 -26.85
N GLU A 26 -0.99 19.95 -26.02
CA GLU A 26 -1.91 20.98 -25.59
C GLU A 26 -1.32 21.84 -24.48
N ILE A 27 -1.69 23.14 -24.47
CA ILE A 27 -1.27 24.11 -23.50
C ILE A 27 -2.49 24.79 -22.92
N GLY A 28 -2.56 24.85 -21.61
CA GLY A 28 -3.60 25.59 -20.92
C GLY A 28 -3.22 27.06 -20.78
N LEU A 29 -4.12 27.94 -21.18
CA LEU A 29 -3.98 29.37 -21.00
C LEU A 29 -5.08 29.92 -20.09
N GLY A 30 -4.67 30.49 -18.98
CA GLY A 30 -5.56 31.07 -18.01
C GLY A 30 -6.33 30.05 -17.15
N TRP A 31 -6.88 30.53 -16.04
CA TRP A 31 -7.57 29.72 -15.04
C TRP A 31 -8.95 30.26 -14.71
N THR A 32 -9.91 29.37 -14.53
CA THR A 32 -11.20 29.67 -13.91
C THR A 32 -11.44 28.68 -12.78
N ASN A 33 -11.70 29.17 -11.57
CA ASN A 33 -11.91 28.33 -10.39
C ASN A 33 -10.77 27.31 -10.16
N GLY A 34 -9.53 27.75 -10.41
CA GLY A 34 -8.36 26.90 -10.27
C GLY A 34 -8.16 25.86 -11.36
N TRP A 35 -8.93 25.90 -12.44
CA TRP A 35 -8.80 24.99 -13.56
C TRP A 35 -8.49 25.74 -14.86
N VAL A 36 -7.83 25.02 -15.81
CA VAL A 36 -7.48 25.61 -17.11
C VAL A 36 -8.74 25.95 -17.90
N ARG A 37 -8.81 27.15 -18.44
CA ARG A 37 -9.97 27.62 -19.21
C ARG A 37 -9.96 27.14 -20.63
N GLU A 38 -8.78 27.08 -21.26
CA GLU A 38 -8.62 26.86 -22.67
C GLU A 38 -7.38 26.05 -22.95
N TRP A 39 -7.53 25.00 -23.72
CA TRP A 39 -6.45 24.19 -24.23
C TRP A 39 -6.19 24.56 -25.69
N ARG A 40 -4.94 24.89 -26.02
CA ARG A 40 -4.51 25.21 -27.40
C ARG A 40 -3.38 24.31 -27.83
N ARG A 41 -3.43 23.88 -29.08
CA ARG A 41 -2.34 23.13 -29.72
C ARG A 41 -1.26 24.03 -30.24
N ASP A 42 -1.66 25.20 -30.77
CA ASP A 42 -0.75 26.18 -31.36
C ASP A 42 -0.80 27.48 -30.55
N VAL A 43 0.35 27.87 -30.03
CA VAL A 43 0.58 29.16 -29.37
C VAL A 43 1.73 29.83 -30.13
N PRO A 44 1.50 30.98 -30.76
CA PRO A 44 2.57 31.68 -31.49
C PRO A 44 3.78 31.95 -30.60
N GLY A 45 4.95 31.53 -31.03
CA GLY A 45 6.18 31.67 -30.25
C GLY A 45 6.49 30.53 -29.29
N LEU A 46 5.59 29.58 -29.08
CA LEU A 46 5.89 28.39 -28.30
C LEU A 46 6.17 27.19 -29.22
N LYS A 47 7.41 26.71 -29.14
CA LYS A 47 7.83 25.51 -29.86
C LYS A 47 7.78 24.30 -28.94
N VAL A 48 7.13 23.23 -29.41
CA VAL A 48 7.09 21.94 -28.69
C VAL A 48 7.81 20.92 -29.56
N SER A 49 8.71 20.14 -28.97
CA SER A 49 9.43 19.07 -29.65
C SER A 49 9.59 17.86 -28.74
N ASP A 50 9.45 16.67 -29.33
CA ASP A 50 9.65 15.39 -28.64
C ASP A 50 10.89 14.69 -29.22
N CYS A 51 11.72 14.17 -28.31
CA CYS A 51 12.76 13.21 -28.62
C CYS A 51 12.37 11.87 -27.99
N SER A 52 12.15 10.85 -28.81
CA SER A 52 11.70 9.54 -28.35
C SER A 52 12.74 8.46 -28.61
N GLU A 53 12.82 7.50 -27.66
CA GLU A 53 13.69 6.34 -27.68
C GLU A 53 12.89 5.10 -27.31
N ARG A 54 12.95 4.05 -28.13
CA ARG A 54 12.34 2.77 -27.79
C ARG A 54 13.22 2.03 -26.78
N VAL A 55 12.69 1.80 -25.57
CA VAL A 55 13.38 1.08 -24.49
C VAL A 55 13.13 -0.43 -24.61
N SER A 56 11.88 -0.83 -24.93
CA SER A 56 11.47 -2.20 -25.19
C SER A 56 10.32 -2.22 -26.21
N GLU A 57 9.74 -3.39 -26.49
CA GLU A 57 8.55 -3.52 -27.35
C GLU A 57 7.34 -2.74 -26.80
N SER A 58 7.19 -2.71 -25.47
CA SER A 58 6.06 -2.09 -24.78
C SER A 58 6.38 -0.72 -24.17
N LEU A 59 7.64 -0.25 -24.20
CA LEU A 59 8.08 0.93 -23.45
C LEU A 59 8.86 1.90 -24.33
N ILE A 60 8.37 3.14 -24.40
CA ILE A 60 9.00 4.25 -25.13
C ILE A 60 9.33 5.37 -24.14
N LYS A 61 10.58 5.80 -24.11
CA LYS A 61 11.01 7.01 -23.41
C LYS A 61 10.79 8.24 -24.28
N VAL A 62 10.26 9.30 -23.70
CA VAL A 62 10.05 10.59 -24.38
C VAL A 62 10.64 11.71 -23.54
N VAL A 63 11.35 12.61 -24.18
CA VAL A 63 11.75 13.90 -23.61
C VAL A 63 11.03 14.98 -24.38
N ARG A 64 10.02 15.60 -23.78
CA ARG A 64 9.29 16.73 -24.34
C ARG A 64 9.93 18.02 -23.91
N ARG A 65 10.16 18.91 -24.87
CA ARG A 65 10.75 20.23 -24.66
C ARG A 65 9.79 21.30 -25.17
N TRP A 66 9.50 22.28 -24.30
CA TRP A 66 8.79 23.50 -24.63
C TRP A 66 9.79 24.65 -24.63
N THR A 67 9.87 25.37 -25.75
CA THR A 67 10.77 26.54 -25.90
C THR A 67 9.94 27.77 -26.19
N TRP A 68 9.98 28.75 -25.32
CA TRP A 68 9.35 30.04 -25.57
C TRP A 68 10.28 30.96 -26.37
N THR A 69 9.88 31.32 -27.59
CA THR A 69 10.66 32.20 -28.50
C THR A 69 10.07 33.60 -28.62
N GLY A 70 8.99 33.91 -27.85
CA GLY A 70 8.42 35.24 -27.82
C GLY A 70 9.37 36.25 -27.14
N THR A 71 9.17 37.55 -27.41
CA THR A 71 9.98 38.63 -26.86
C THR A 71 9.52 39.15 -25.52
N THR A 72 8.30 38.78 -25.10
CA THR A 72 7.72 39.10 -23.80
C THR A 72 7.40 37.83 -23.03
N PRO A 73 7.32 37.87 -21.68
CA PRO A 73 6.90 36.72 -20.92
C PRO A 73 5.52 36.21 -21.34
N LEU A 74 5.37 34.89 -21.44
CA LEU A 74 4.08 34.23 -21.60
C LEU A 74 3.59 33.84 -20.20
N GLU A 75 2.59 34.54 -19.71
CA GLU A 75 2.08 34.39 -18.36
C GLU A 75 0.91 33.42 -18.27
N ARG A 76 0.71 32.84 -17.07
CA ARG A 76 -0.44 32.00 -16.72
C ARG A 76 -0.56 30.76 -17.62
N VAL A 77 0.55 30.06 -17.79
CA VAL A 77 0.65 28.89 -18.64
C VAL A 77 0.61 27.61 -17.82
N THR A 78 -0.12 26.61 -18.30
CA THR A 78 0.01 25.23 -17.87
C THR A 78 0.45 24.41 -19.07
N LEU A 79 1.65 23.83 -18.98
CA LEU A 79 2.14 22.88 -19.99
C LEU A 79 1.51 21.52 -19.74
N SER A 80 1.24 20.77 -20.81
CA SER A 80 0.63 19.45 -20.69
C SER A 80 1.27 18.41 -21.60
N VAL A 81 1.17 17.17 -21.14
CA VAL A 81 1.26 15.96 -21.96
C VAL A 81 -0.07 15.24 -21.82
N ARG A 82 -0.65 14.82 -22.95
CA ARG A 82 -1.91 14.06 -22.99
C ARG A 82 -1.70 12.83 -23.83
N TYR A 83 -2.08 11.69 -23.28
CA TYR A 83 -2.08 10.42 -23.99
C TYR A 83 -3.51 9.88 -24.05
N ARG A 84 -4.09 9.86 -25.25
CA ARG A 84 -5.44 9.38 -25.49
C ARG A 84 -5.51 7.87 -25.42
N VAL A 85 -6.47 7.37 -24.63
CA VAL A 85 -6.94 5.98 -24.66
C VAL A 85 -8.37 5.97 -25.16
N ASP A 86 -8.58 5.45 -26.36
CA ASP A 86 -9.90 5.37 -26.97
C ASP A 86 -10.75 4.29 -26.32
N GLY A 87 -12.06 4.53 -26.24
CA GLY A 87 -13.00 3.58 -25.67
C GLY A 87 -14.18 4.27 -24.95
N ASP A 88 -14.92 3.50 -24.20
CA ASP A 88 -15.93 4.05 -23.28
C ASP A 88 -15.24 4.38 -21.95
N ALA A 89 -15.22 5.66 -21.57
CA ALA A 89 -14.56 6.12 -20.35
C ALA A 89 -15.04 5.38 -19.08
N LYS A 90 -16.27 4.86 -19.06
CA LYS A 90 -16.81 4.06 -17.93
C LYS A 90 -16.20 2.66 -17.84
N THR A 91 -15.69 2.12 -18.94
CA THR A 91 -15.00 0.82 -18.98
C THR A 91 -13.49 0.95 -18.82
N LEU A 92 -12.95 2.16 -18.98
CA LEU A 92 -11.55 2.47 -18.74
C LEU A 92 -11.31 2.63 -17.24
N LYS A 93 -10.56 1.72 -16.66
CA LYS A 93 -10.27 1.66 -15.22
C LYS A 93 -8.95 2.38 -14.94
N PRO A 94 -8.98 3.52 -14.26
CA PRO A 94 -7.78 4.27 -13.94
C PRO A 94 -7.02 3.66 -12.77
N PHE A 95 -5.69 3.70 -12.84
CA PHE A 95 -4.84 3.28 -11.74
C PHE A 95 -3.69 4.28 -11.52
N ILE A 96 -3.61 4.84 -10.31
CA ILE A 96 -2.54 5.72 -9.85
C ILE A 96 -2.11 5.20 -8.48
N PRO A 97 -0.89 4.67 -8.33
CA PRO A 97 -0.42 3.99 -7.13
C PRO A 97 -0.68 4.76 -5.84
N GLY A 98 -1.27 4.09 -4.85
CA GLY A 98 -1.55 4.65 -3.53
C GLY A 98 -2.63 5.75 -3.48
N VAL A 99 -3.21 6.13 -4.61
CA VAL A 99 -4.12 7.28 -4.71
C VAL A 99 -5.45 6.92 -5.36
N LEU A 100 -5.41 6.27 -6.51
CA LEU A 100 -6.59 5.92 -7.29
C LEU A 100 -6.43 4.51 -7.85
N LEU A 101 -7.12 3.55 -7.27
CA LEU A 101 -7.03 2.14 -7.62
C LEU A 101 -8.34 1.70 -8.27
N TYR A 102 -8.33 1.59 -9.59
CA TYR A 102 -9.51 1.30 -10.42
C TYR A 102 -10.72 2.22 -10.15
N GLY A 103 -10.42 3.49 -9.83
CA GLY A 103 -11.44 4.49 -9.51
C GLY A 103 -11.90 4.49 -8.06
N ASN A 104 -11.26 3.75 -7.17
CA ASN A 104 -11.60 3.59 -5.76
C ASN A 104 -13.05 3.14 -5.53
N PRO A 105 -13.41 1.94 -6.03
CA PRO A 105 -14.78 1.44 -5.99
C PRO A 105 -15.30 1.10 -4.60
N SER A 106 -14.43 0.91 -3.60
CA SER A 106 -14.84 0.64 -2.21
C SER A 106 -15.27 1.89 -1.44
N ASN A 107 -15.17 3.06 -2.03
CA ASN A 107 -15.61 4.32 -1.41
C ASN A 107 -17.13 4.36 -1.25
N LYS A 108 -17.66 3.61 -0.29
CA LYS A 108 -19.09 3.54 0.00
C LYS A 108 -19.52 4.72 0.88
N GLY A 109 -20.21 5.69 0.27
CA GLY A 109 -20.93 6.73 1.01
C GLY A 109 -20.13 7.89 1.56
N ARG A 110 -18.84 8.01 1.27
CA ARG A 110 -18.07 9.21 1.60
C ARG A 110 -18.23 10.29 0.54
N THR A 111 -19.20 11.16 0.74
CA THR A 111 -19.46 12.30 -0.13
C THR A 111 -18.64 13.55 0.21
N ASP A 112 -17.83 13.49 1.26
CA ASP A 112 -17.05 14.63 1.76
C ASP A 112 -15.83 14.99 0.89
N GLY A 113 -15.58 14.21 -0.15
CA GLY A 113 -14.52 14.47 -1.13
C GLY A 113 -13.11 14.14 -0.66
N ARG A 114 -12.96 13.40 0.43
CA ARG A 114 -11.66 12.99 0.94
C ARG A 114 -11.01 11.87 0.15
N VAL A 115 -11.82 10.98 -0.42
CA VAL A 115 -11.37 9.87 -1.26
C VAL A 115 -11.54 10.27 -2.71
N PRO A 116 -10.49 10.28 -3.53
CA PRO A 116 -10.63 10.50 -4.95
C PRO A 116 -11.45 9.37 -5.59
N VAL A 117 -12.34 9.74 -6.50
CA VAL A 117 -13.17 8.80 -7.25
C VAL A 117 -13.13 9.17 -8.72
N PHE A 118 -13.09 8.17 -9.58
CA PHE A 118 -13.21 8.33 -11.03
C PHE A 118 -14.10 7.22 -11.57
N ALA A 119 -15.26 7.60 -12.10
CA ALA A 119 -16.27 6.70 -12.64
C ALA A 119 -16.39 6.78 -14.17
N GLY A 120 -15.61 7.64 -14.82
CA GLY A 120 -15.65 7.88 -16.26
C GLY A 120 -16.83 8.77 -16.71
N GLU A 121 -17.39 9.59 -15.79
CA GLU A 121 -18.46 10.51 -16.14
C GLU A 121 -17.91 11.73 -16.92
N PRO A 122 -18.71 12.32 -17.82
CA PRO A 122 -18.28 13.45 -18.64
C PRO A 122 -17.73 14.63 -17.80
N GLY A 123 -16.52 15.08 -18.12
CA GLY A 123 -15.85 16.18 -17.43
C GLY A 123 -15.23 15.80 -16.08
N GLU A 124 -15.16 14.52 -15.78
CA GLU A 124 -14.51 13.99 -14.59
C GLU A 124 -12.98 13.94 -14.77
N PHE A 125 -12.26 14.24 -13.71
CA PHE A 125 -10.80 14.15 -13.68
C PHE A 125 -10.29 13.79 -12.28
N ALA A 126 -9.11 13.16 -12.25
CA ALA A 126 -8.38 12.81 -11.04
C ALA A 126 -6.89 13.03 -11.30
N ILE A 127 -6.33 14.14 -10.81
CA ILE A 127 -4.97 14.60 -11.10
C ILE A 127 -4.28 14.97 -9.80
N PHE A 128 -3.04 14.50 -9.61
CA PHE A 128 -2.31 14.60 -8.35
C PHE A 128 -0.88 15.05 -8.59
N GLU A 129 -0.31 15.79 -7.65
CA GLU A 129 1.11 16.14 -7.69
C GLU A 129 1.98 14.87 -7.67
N GLU A 130 2.96 14.78 -8.56
CA GLU A 130 3.82 13.60 -8.73
C GLU A 130 4.53 13.19 -7.45
N HIS A 131 4.89 14.16 -6.60
CA HIS A 131 5.61 13.86 -5.34
C HIS A 131 4.73 13.18 -4.28
N ARG A 132 3.43 13.08 -4.50
CA ARG A 132 2.49 12.36 -3.64
C ARG A 132 2.24 10.93 -4.11
N VAL A 133 2.69 10.58 -5.30
CA VAL A 133 2.48 9.26 -5.88
C VAL A 133 3.66 8.35 -5.51
N PRO A 134 3.44 7.26 -4.76
CA PRO A 134 4.52 6.37 -4.31
C PRO A 134 5.33 5.77 -5.45
N MET A 135 4.64 5.30 -6.49
CA MET A 135 5.22 4.85 -7.76
C MET A 135 4.67 5.76 -8.86
N PRO A 136 5.43 6.74 -9.34
CA PRO A 136 4.92 7.79 -10.20
C PRO A 136 4.54 7.32 -11.60
N PHE A 137 3.36 6.70 -11.71
CA PHE A 137 2.69 6.44 -12.99
C PHE A 137 1.17 6.62 -12.86
N ALA A 138 0.53 6.89 -13.99
CA ALA A 138 -0.91 6.79 -14.16
C ALA A 138 -1.22 5.86 -15.31
N LEU A 139 -2.23 5.01 -15.16
CA LEU A 139 -2.61 3.98 -16.11
C LEU A 139 -4.12 4.05 -16.37
N LEU A 140 -4.51 3.75 -17.60
CA LEU A 140 -5.87 3.41 -17.99
C LEU A 140 -5.89 2.01 -18.60
N GLU A 141 -6.77 1.15 -18.10
CA GLU A 141 -6.96 -0.23 -18.56
C GLU A 141 -8.41 -0.46 -18.99
N ASP A 142 -8.64 -0.97 -20.18
CA ASP A 142 -9.99 -1.38 -20.63
C ASP A 142 -10.34 -2.73 -20.00
N ALA A 143 -11.26 -2.71 -19.04
CA ALA A 143 -11.69 -3.90 -18.31
C ALA A 143 -12.28 -5.01 -19.20
N ARG A 144 -12.68 -4.71 -20.45
CA ARG A 144 -13.27 -5.68 -21.39
C ARG A 144 -12.21 -6.41 -22.20
N THR A 145 -11.14 -5.72 -22.55
CA THR A 145 -10.09 -6.23 -23.46
C THR A 145 -8.78 -6.52 -22.74
N GLY A 146 -8.57 -5.94 -21.56
CA GLY A 146 -7.31 -5.95 -20.83
C GLY A 146 -6.25 -5.03 -21.45
N ALA A 147 -6.55 -4.34 -22.56
CA ALA A 147 -5.60 -3.40 -23.16
C ALA A 147 -5.38 -2.22 -22.20
N PHE A 148 -4.13 -1.85 -22.00
CA PHE A 148 -3.79 -0.72 -21.13
C PHE A 148 -2.71 0.17 -21.73
N ALA A 149 -2.69 1.41 -21.26
CA ALA A 149 -1.58 2.35 -21.42
C ALA A 149 -1.23 2.95 -20.07
N ALA A 150 0.06 3.21 -19.85
CA ALA A 150 0.56 3.91 -18.67
C ALA A 150 1.57 4.99 -19.05
N LEU A 151 1.55 6.11 -18.32
CA LEU A 151 2.61 7.11 -18.33
C LEU A 151 3.39 7.01 -17.03
N HIS A 152 4.71 6.75 -17.14
CA HIS A 152 5.64 6.78 -16.01
C HIS A 152 6.42 8.07 -16.04
N VAL A 153 6.71 8.64 -14.88
CA VAL A 153 7.42 9.91 -14.77
C VAL A 153 8.54 9.85 -13.74
N LEU A 154 9.56 10.65 -13.92
CA LEU A 154 10.46 11.04 -12.85
C LEU A 154 9.89 12.31 -12.22
N PRO A 155 9.48 12.27 -10.95
CA PRO A 155 8.95 13.42 -10.25
C PRO A 155 9.93 14.58 -10.30
N SER A 156 9.44 15.75 -10.63
CA SER A 156 10.26 16.94 -10.73
C SER A 156 9.48 18.18 -10.33
N PRO A 157 10.14 19.15 -9.65
CA PRO A 157 9.52 20.44 -9.41
C PRO A 157 9.34 21.21 -10.72
N VAL A 158 8.38 22.12 -10.71
CA VAL A 158 8.22 23.11 -11.76
C VAL A 158 8.24 24.50 -11.11
N ARG A 159 8.99 25.43 -11.67
CA ARG A 159 9.07 26.78 -11.11
C ARG A 159 7.82 27.58 -11.49
N GLY A 160 6.94 27.78 -10.53
CA GLY A 160 5.77 28.63 -10.68
C GLY A 160 6.09 30.13 -10.69
N ALA A 161 5.17 30.95 -11.14
CA ALA A 161 5.30 32.39 -11.15
C ALA A 161 5.37 33.01 -9.74
N LYS A 162 4.65 32.40 -8.78
CA LYS A 162 4.54 32.86 -7.38
C LYS A 162 4.93 31.80 -6.35
N ARG A 163 5.04 30.55 -6.76
CA ARG A 163 5.38 29.41 -5.88
C ARG A 163 6.65 28.73 -6.38
N GLU A 164 7.59 28.54 -5.49
CA GLU A 164 8.83 27.78 -5.76
C GLU A 164 8.68 26.28 -5.50
N ASP A 165 7.67 25.89 -4.72
CA ASP A 165 7.39 24.51 -4.31
C ASP A 165 6.35 23.81 -5.21
N LEU A 166 6.13 24.28 -6.42
CA LEU A 166 5.20 23.70 -7.37
C LEU A 166 5.79 22.43 -8.01
N TRP A 167 4.97 21.40 -8.15
CA TRP A 167 5.35 20.14 -8.78
C TRP A 167 4.54 19.89 -10.06
N TRP A 168 5.09 19.10 -10.96
CA TRP A 168 4.28 18.48 -12.00
C TRP A 168 3.20 17.61 -11.38
N SER A 169 2.10 17.46 -12.08
CA SER A 169 0.96 16.62 -11.71
C SER A 169 0.77 15.53 -12.76
N ILE A 170 0.25 14.38 -12.32
CA ILE A 170 -0.09 13.24 -13.17
C ILE A 170 -1.50 12.76 -12.82
N GLY A 171 -2.24 12.25 -13.81
CA GLY A 171 -3.58 11.75 -13.55
C GLY A 171 -4.31 11.33 -14.81
N VAL A 172 -5.64 11.32 -14.68
CA VAL A 172 -6.56 10.95 -15.75
C VAL A 172 -7.70 11.95 -15.85
N GLU A 173 -8.25 12.11 -17.05
CA GLU A 173 -9.48 12.88 -17.27
C GLU A 173 -10.33 12.26 -18.38
N THR A 174 -11.65 12.44 -18.31
CA THR A 174 -12.56 11.98 -19.36
C THR A 174 -12.43 12.87 -20.61
N ALA A 175 -12.52 12.25 -21.76
CA ALA A 175 -12.42 12.91 -23.05
C ALA A 175 -13.50 12.38 -24.00
N SER A 176 -13.74 13.11 -25.08
CA SER A 176 -14.68 12.64 -26.12
C SER A 176 -14.16 11.36 -26.77
N GLY A 177 -14.92 10.27 -26.64
CA GLY A 177 -14.58 8.96 -27.18
C GLY A 177 -13.53 8.17 -26.38
N GLY A 178 -13.27 8.54 -25.09
CA GLY A 178 -12.35 7.83 -24.25
C GLY A 178 -11.95 8.59 -22.98
N ALA A 179 -10.69 8.40 -22.57
CA ALA A 179 -10.07 9.16 -21.49
C ALA A 179 -8.61 9.46 -21.82
N ASP A 180 -8.07 10.51 -21.23
CA ASP A 180 -6.68 10.89 -21.38
C ASP A 180 -5.91 10.58 -20.09
N ILE A 181 -4.70 10.04 -20.23
CA ILE A 181 -3.70 10.10 -19.17
C ILE A 181 -2.98 11.44 -19.34
N VAL A 182 -2.90 12.23 -18.28
CA VAL A 182 -2.40 13.59 -18.35
C VAL A 182 -1.25 13.86 -17.41
N MET A 183 -0.32 14.71 -17.82
CA MET A 183 0.67 15.37 -16.97
C MET A 183 0.54 16.87 -17.17
N LEU A 184 0.52 17.63 -16.07
CA LEU A 184 0.34 19.08 -16.09
C LEU A 184 1.44 19.78 -15.26
N SER A 185 1.87 20.96 -15.70
CA SER A 185 2.84 21.76 -14.96
C SER A 185 2.14 22.52 -13.84
N GLY A 186 1.74 21.82 -12.79
CA GLY A 186 1.31 22.44 -11.55
C GLY A 186 -0.06 22.10 -10.99
N PRO A 187 -1.20 22.12 -11.74
CA PRO A 187 -2.50 21.95 -11.11
C PRO A 187 -2.76 20.54 -10.60
N VAL A 188 -3.51 20.47 -9.51
CA VAL A 188 -3.97 19.22 -8.89
C VAL A 188 -5.46 19.29 -8.59
N GLY A 189 -6.15 18.16 -8.59
CA GLY A 189 -7.55 18.07 -8.21
C GLY A 189 -8.21 16.76 -8.64
N TYR A 190 -9.37 16.48 -8.10
CA TYR A 190 -10.21 15.38 -8.53
C TYR A 190 -11.68 15.80 -8.47
N ASN A 191 -12.47 15.38 -9.47
CA ASN A 191 -13.89 15.72 -9.55
C ASN A 191 -14.21 17.20 -9.27
N ARG A 192 -13.36 18.12 -9.77
CA ARG A 192 -13.44 19.57 -9.51
C ARG A 192 -13.25 19.96 -8.04
N ARG A 193 -12.66 19.10 -7.24
CA ARG A 193 -12.27 19.35 -5.86
C ARG A 193 -10.75 19.48 -5.76
N TRP A 194 -10.31 20.22 -4.74
CA TRP A 194 -8.95 20.73 -4.72
C TRP A 194 -8.05 20.14 -3.65
N SER A 195 -8.59 19.29 -2.81
CA SER A 195 -7.80 18.64 -1.78
C SER A 195 -7.97 17.13 -1.89
N VAL A 196 -6.87 16.44 -1.99
CA VAL A 196 -6.80 14.99 -1.98
C VAL A 196 -6.22 14.46 -0.68
N VAL A 197 -5.74 15.36 0.20
CA VAL A 197 -5.02 14.96 1.41
C VAL A 197 -5.76 15.44 2.64
N LYS A 198 -5.95 14.56 3.60
CA LYS A 198 -6.61 14.85 4.88
C LYS A 198 -6.00 16.06 5.60
N ALA A 199 -4.67 16.23 5.53
CA ALA A 199 -3.96 17.33 6.13
C ALA A 199 -4.28 18.70 5.48
N LEU A 200 -4.77 18.71 4.25
CA LEU A 200 -5.12 19.93 3.51
C LEU A 200 -6.62 20.26 3.54
N GLN A 201 -7.43 19.52 4.28
CA GLN A 201 -8.89 19.66 4.31
C GLN A 201 -9.36 21.04 4.72
N ASN A 202 -8.57 21.77 5.49
CA ASN A 202 -8.90 23.10 6.01
C ASN A 202 -8.15 24.22 5.29
N ALA A 203 -7.31 23.91 4.32
CA ALA A 203 -6.54 24.89 3.57
C ALA A 203 -7.04 24.94 2.12
N ALA A 204 -7.56 26.09 1.71
CA ALA A 204 -7.79 26.35 0.29
C ALA A 204 -6.42 26.34 -0.41
N MET A 205 -6.22 25.42 -1.34
CA MET A 205 -5.05 25.47 -2.21
C MET A 205 -5.16 26.72 -3.07
N PRO A 206 -4.11 27.55 -3.17
CA PRO A 206 -4.14 28.75 -4.00
C PRO A 206 -3.96 28.38 -5.48
N TYR A 207 -4.99 27.80 -6.09
CA TYR A 207 -4.94 27.31 -7.48
C TYR A 207 -4.68 28.39 -8.51
N ASP A 208 -5.01 29.62 -8.19
CA ASP A 208 -4.65 30.78 -9.02
C ASP A 208 -3.13 30.97 -9.16
N GLU A 209 -2.35 30.33 -8.31
CA GLU A 209 -0.89 30.38 -8.29
C GLU A 209 -0.22 29.12 -8.85
N THR A 210 -0.97 28.14 -9.36
CA THR A 210 -0.46 26.86 -9.86
C THR A 210 -0.08 26.87 -11.34
N TYR A 211 -0.04 28.01 -11.97
CA TYR A 211 0.47 28.21 -13.34
C TYR A 211 1.92 28.66 -13.33
N ILE A 212 2.59 28.51 -14.46
CA ILE A 212 3.95 29.00 -14.69
C ILE A 212 3.95 30.22 -15.60
N THR A 213 5.06 30.96 -15.58
CA THR A 213 5.38 32.00 -16.55
C THR A 213 6.61 31.57 -17.35
N LEU A 214 6.51 31.57 -18.67
CA LEU A 214 7.64 31.31 -19.53
C LEU A 214 8.31 32.62 -19.93
N LEU A 215 9.58 32.77 -19.56
CA LEU A 215 10.39 33.94 -19.93
C LEU A 215 10.94 33.80 -21.36
N PRO A 216 11.25 34.90 -22.06
CA PRO A 216 11.88 34.86 -23.38
C PRO A 216 13.12 33.96 -23.39
N GLY A 217 13.16 33.01 -24.30
CA GLY A 217 14.24 32.04 -24.43
C GLY A 217 14.20 30.88 -23.43
N GLN A 218 13.22 30.86 -22.52
CA GLN A 218 13.11 29.77 -21.55
C GLN A 218 12.75 28.44 -22.20
N ILE A 219 13.41 27.40 -21.70
CA ILE A 219 13.15 26.00 -22.07
C ILE A 219 12.66 25.27 -20.83
N VAL A 220 11.58 24.51 -20.98
CA VAL A 220 11.08 23.57 -19.99
C VAL A 220 11.13 22.17 -20.60
N GLU A 221 11.63 21.20 -19.85
CA GLU A 221 11.71 19.82 -20.29
C GLU A 221 10.99 18.89 -19.30
N LYS A 222 10.35 17.85 -19.83
CA LYS A 222 9.79 16.76 -19.03
C LYS A 222 10.14 15.43 -19.68
N THR A 223 10.74 14.55 -18.89
CA THR A 223 11.00 13.16 -19.27
C THR A 223 9.90 12.27 -18.74
N PHE A 224 9.37 11.41 -19.58
CA PHE A 224 8.37 10.41 -19.24
C PHE A 224 8.51 9.17 -20.12
N TRP A 225 7.83 8.10 -19.73
CA TRP A 225 7.76 6.86 -20.52
C TRP A 225 6.32 6.53 -20.81
N ILE A 226 6.06 6.04 -22.02
CA ILE A 226 4.78 5.49 -22.44
C ILE A 226 4.94 3.98 -22.44
N GLU A 227 4.12 3.30 -21.66
CA GLU A 227 4.00 1.85 -21.66
C GLU A 227 2.64 1.47 -22.25
N THR A 228 2.60 0.42 -23.09
CA THR A 228 1.36 -0.18 -23.58
C THR A 228 1.44 -1.68 -23.47
N GLY A 229 0.32 -2.32 -23.16
CA GLY A 229 0.29 -3.77 -23.01
C GLY A 229 -1.13 -4.32 -22.96
N THR A 230 -1.23 -5.57 -22.58
CA THR A 230 -2.52 -6.25 -22.38
C THR A 230 -2.45 -7.06 -21.08
N ALA A 231 -3.38 -6.79 -20.19
CA ALA A 231 -3.61 -7.59 -19.00
C ALA A 231 -4.03 -9.02 -19.40
N THR A 232 -3.69 -9.97 -18.55
CA THR A 232 -4.02 -11.38 -18.74
C THR A 232 -4.96 -11.86 -17.63
N ALA A 233 -5.41 -13.10 -17.70
CA ALA A 233 -6.16 -13.70 -16.59
C ALA A 233 -5.30 -13.91 -15.32
N GLU A 234 -3.99 -13.79 -15.43
CA GLU A 234 -3.04 -14.02 -14.34
C GLU A 234 -2.36 -12.73 -13.85
N GLU A 235 -2.36 -11.65 -14.68
CA GLU A 235 -1.64 -10.42 -14.39
C GLU A 235 -2.38 -9.21 -14.98
N PHE A 236 -2.66 -8.22 -14.15
CA PHE A 236 -3.32 -6.97 -14.53
C PHE A 236 -2.31 -5.94 -15.06
N GLY A 237 -2.80 -4.93 -15.77
CA GLY A 237 -1.94 -3.88 -16.33
C GLY A 237 -1.12 -3.14 -15.27
N PHE A 238 -1.69 -2.87 -14.08
CA PHE A 238 -0.94 -2.22 -13.00
C PHE A 238 0.26 -3.04 -12.52
N GLU A 239 0.21 -4.37 -12.59
CA GLU A 239 1.31 -5.25 -12.17
C GLU A 239 2.50 -5.14 -13.13
N GLN A 240 2.21 -5.04 -14.45
CA GLN A 240 3.23 -4.78 -15.47
C GLN A 240 3.82 -3.37 -15.28
N ALA A 241 2.99 -2.35 -15.07
CA ALA A 241 3.43 -0.99 -14.81
C ALA A 241 4.24 -0.86 -13.50
N LEU A 242 3.91 -1.64 -12.48
CA LEU A 242 4.71 -1.75 -11.26
C LEU A 242 6.13 -2.28 -11.56
N ASP A 243 6.25 -3.33 -12.36
CA ASP A 243 7.55 -3.89 -12.76
C ASP A 243 8.39 -2.86 -13.54
N VAL A 244 7.78 -2.08 -14.44
CA VAL A 244 8.45 -0.98 -15.13
C VAL A 244 8.91 0.10 -14.15
N SER A 245 8.07 0.51 -13.20
CA SER A 245 8.46 1.49 -12.18
C SER A 245 9.63 0.99 -11.33
N LEU A 246 9.59 -0.26 -10.87
CA LEU A 246 10.70 -0.86 -10.13
C LEU A 246 11.99 -0.93 -10.94
N ALA A 247 11.90 -1.12 -12.26
CA ALA A 247 13.06 -1.09 -13.16
C ALA A 247 13.61 0.32 -13.35
N LEU A 248 12.76 1.34 -13.41
CA LEU A 248 13.15 2.74 -13.58
C LEU A 248 13.81 3.32 -12.32
N PHE A 249 13.19 3.11 -11.17
CA PHE A 249 13.65 3.70 -9.90
C PHE A 249 14.71 2.87 -9.17
N ARG A 250 14.74 1.57 -9.37
CA ARG A 250 15.69 0.61 -8.78
C ARG A 250 15.86 0.75 -7.26
N PRO A 251 14.78 0.66 -6.47
CA PRO A 251 14.79 0.92 -5.02
C PRO A 251 15.40 -0.26 -4.23
N TYR A 252 16.61 -0.70 -4.57
CA TYR A 252 17.20 -1.95 -4.08
C TYR A 252 18.47 -1.77 -3.25
N ASP A 253 18.88 -0.52 -2.99
CA ASP A 253 20.08 -0.21 -2.21
C ASP A 253 19.74 -0.04 -0.73
N ALA A 254 19.82 -1.14 0.03
CA ALA A 254 19.60 -1.14 1.46
C ALA A 254 20.82 -0.61 2.25
N GLU A 255 22.02 -0.57 1.63
CA GLU A 255 23.25 -0.15 2.31
C GLU A 255 23.30 1.35 2.61
N ARG A 256 22.44 2.14 1.97
CA ARG A 256 22.26 3.56 2.26
C ARG A 256 21.52 3.85 3.58
N PHE A 257 21.01 2.83 4.26
CA PHE A 257 20.29 2.92 5.53
C PHE A 257 21.06 2.24 6.65
N GLU A 258 20.60 2.43 7.90
CA GLU A 258 21.18 1.84 9.09
C GLU A 258 21.32 0.31 8.96
N LYS A 259 22.38 -0.26 9.53
CA LYS A 259 22.64 -1.69 9.46
C LYS A 259 21.59 -2.47 10.27
N PHE A 260 21.20 -3.62 9.77
CA PHE A 260 20.22 -4.50 10.41
C PHE A 260 20.52 -4.79 11.89
N GLY A 261 21.78 -5.11 12.21
CA GLY A 261 22.18 -5.41 13.59
C GLY A 261 22.02 -4.23 14.56
N ASP A 262 22.24 -3.00 14.09
CA ASP A 262 22.11 -1.79 14.90
C ASP A 262 20.62 -1.41 15.06
N ILE A 263 19.81 -1.58 14.01
CA ILE A 263 18.35 -1.48 14.09
C ILE A 263 17.80 -2.44 15.14
N VAL A 264 18.21 -3.71 15.11
CA VAL A 264 17.75 -4.73 16.08
C VAL A 264 18.11 -4.35 17.51
N LYS A 265 19.34 -3.89 17.76
CA LYS A 265 19.78 -3.43 19.10
C LYS A 265 18.93 -2.26 19.60
N THR A 266 18.70 -1.26 18.74
CA THR A 266 17.92 -0.07 19.07
C THR A 266 16.47 -0.44 19.36
N LYS A 267 15.85 -1.27 18.51
CA LYS A 267 14.45 -1.74 18.69
C LYS A 267 14.29 -2.62 19.93
N ARG A 268 15.24 -3.50 20.22
CA ARG A 268 15.22 -4.26 21.47
C ARG A 268 15.23 -3.33 22.69
N LYS A 269 16.12 -2.33 22.70
CA LYS A 269 16.17 -1.33 23.78
C LYS A 269 14.84 -0.59 23.93
N PHE A 270 14.25 -0.16 22.80
CA PHE A 270 12.94 0.47 22.81
C PHE A 270 11.85 -0.48 23.36
N ALA A 271 11.74 -1.72 22.87
CA ALA A 271 10.75 -2.68 23.34
C ALA A 271 10.90 -2.94 24.84
N LEU A 272 12.12 -3.09 25.36
CA LEU A 272 12.35 -3.27 26.79
C LEU A 272 11.97 -2.04 27.62
N SER A 273 12.11 -0.82 27.07
CA SER A 273 11.66 0.40 27.76
C SER A 273 10.12 0.51 27.84
N ARG A 274 9.42 -0.29 27.05
CA ARG A 274 7.94 -0.36 27.04
C ARG A 274 7.37 -1.43 27.96
N TRP A 275 8.23 -2.16 28.68
CA TRP A 275 7.79 -3.13 29.67
C TRP A 275 7.08 -2.42 30.84
N VAL A 276 5.89 -2.88 31.16
CA VAL A 276 5.06 -2.36 32.25
C VAL A 276 4.55 -3.50 33.13
N GLU A 277 4.43 -3.21 34.42
CA GLU A 277 3.74 -4.04 35.40
C GLU A 277 2.67 -3.16 36.03
N GLY A 278 1.45 -3.65 36.11
CA GLY A 278 0.32 -2.87 36.59
C GLY A 278 -0.04 -3.10 38.04
N PRO A 279 -0.93 -2.26 38.64
CA PRO A 279 -1.50 -2.51 39.94
C PRO A 279 -2.48 -3.69 39.93
N VAL A 280 -3.00 -4.08 38.77
CA VAL A 280 -3.83 -5.29 38.63
C VAL A 280 -2.93 -6.51 38.82
N PRO A 281 -3.29 -7.47 39.70
CA PRO A 281 -2.44 -8.63 39.96
C PRO A 281 -2.04 -9.39 38.71
N ASN A 282 -0.75 -9.70 38.59
CA ASN A 282 -0.10 -10.37 37.45
C ASN A 282 -0.15 -9.63 36.12
N ALA A 283 -0.72 -8.44 36.04
CA ALA A 283 -0.76 -7.68 34.80
C ALA A 283 0.63 -7.17 34.43
N CYS A 284 1.15 -7.65 33.31
CA CYS A 284 2.45 -7.25 32.77
C CYS A 284 2.52 -7.46 31.26
N GLY A 285 3.36 -6.69 30.60
CA GLY A 285 3.57 -6.81 29.17
C GLY A 285 4.25 -5.59 28.56
N PHE A 286 4.07 -5.41 27.26
CA PHE A 286 4.66 -4.33 26.48
C PHE A 286 3.57 -3.32 26.09
N ASP A 287 3.62 -2.13 26.68
CA ASP A 287 2.78 -1.00 26.30
C ASP A 287 3.44 -0.29 25.10
N MET A 288 2.96 -0.58 23.89
CA MET A 288 3.50 -0.04 22.64
C MET A 288 2.90 1.31 22.28
N TYR A 289 1.82 1.75 22.95
CA TYR A 289 1.27 3.07 22.76
C TYR A 289 2.09 4.16 23.43
N ASP A 290 1.98 5.36 22.90
CA ASP A 290 2.78 6.51 23.30
C ASP A 290 2.55 6.91 24.74
N GLN A 291 3.63 7.42 25.35
CA GLN A 291 3.64 7.99 26.71
C GLN A 291 2.75 9.23 26.86
N HIS A 292 2.43 9.92 25.76
CA HIS A 292 1.63 11.15 25.79
C HIS A 292 0.21 10.95 26.29
N TYR A 293 -0.35 9.75 26.16
CA TYR A 293 -1.73 9.49 26.54
C TYR A 293 -1.92 9.13 28.02
N GLN A 294 -0.87 9.01 28.81
CA GLN A 294 -0.90 8.62 30.24
C GLN A 294 -1.65 7.30 30.51
N TRP A 295 -1.99 6.55 29.50
CA TRP A 295 -2.73 5.32 29.57
C TRP A 295 -1.77 4.16 29.38
N ARG A 296 -1.88 3.19 30.27
CA ARG A 296 -1.10 1.97 30.15
C ARG A 296 -2.00 0.87 29.65
N HIS A 297 -1.98 0.65 28.37
CA HIS A 297 -2.78 -0.35 27.71
C HIS A 297 -1.90 -1.44 27.08
N LEU A 298 -2.33 -2.69 27.23
CA LEU A 298 -1.77 -3.79 26.49
C LEU A 298 -2.74 -4.18 25.37
N THR A 299 -2.36 -3.98 24.13
CA THR A 299 -3.15 -4.39 22.95
C THR A 299 -2.49 -5.58 22.30
N ILE A 300 -3.22 -6.70 22.17
CA ILE A 300 -2.66 -7.98 21.71
C ILE A 300 -2.26 -7.98 20.24
N GLY A 301 -2.98 -7.28 19.41
CA GLY A 301 -2.75 -7.17 17.96
C GLY A 301 -2.72 -5.73 17.47
N TRP A 302 -2.76 -5.55 16.15
CA TRP A 302 -2.72 -4.26 15.46
C TRP A 302 -1.53 -3.38 15.90
N CYS A 303 -1.72 -2.07 16.02
CA CYS A 303 -0.65 -1.13 16.38
C CYS A 303 -0.01 -1.43 17.74
N GLY A 304 -0.76 -1.96 18.69
CA GLY A 304 -0.26 -2.28 20.01
C GLY A 304 0.68 -3.49 20.05
N CYS A 305 0.49 -4.46 19.19
CA CYS A 305 1.36 -5.63 18.93
C CYS A 305 2.09 -6.22 20.15
N ALA A 306 1.49 -6.17 21.37
CA ALA A 306 2.13 -6.63 22.59
C ALA A 306 2.53 -8.12 22.52
N ALA A 307 1.72 -8.95 21.87
CA ALA A 307 2.04 -10.36 21.65
C ALA A 307 3.27 -10.55 20.74
N THR A 308 3.46 -9.69 19.73
CA THR A 308 4.65 -9.73 18.88
C THR A 308 5.91 -9.40 19.67
N CYS A 309 5.90 -8.36 20.50
CA CYS A 309 7.02 -8.03 21.37
C CYS A 309 7.37 -9.19 22.30
N GLY A 310 6.35 -9.89 22.84
CA GLY A 310 6.51 -11.02 23.73
C GLY A 310 7.36 -12.14 23.11
N TYR A 311 7.19 -12.47 21.82
CA TYR A 311 7.99 -13.55 21.25
C TYR A 311 9.23 -13.08 20.48
N ALA A 312 9.25 -11.87 19.97
CA ALA A 312 10.39 -11.35 19.20
C ALA A 312 11.69 -11.30 20.02
N LEU A 313 11.59 -10.95 21.30
CA LEU A 313 12.75 -10.88 22.19
C LEU A 313 13.45 -12.24 22.37
N PRO A 314 12.77 -13.35 22.69
CA PRO A 314 13.41 -14.67 22.74
C PRO A 314 13.97 -15.14 21.39
N VAL A 315 13.34 -14.77 20.28
CA VAL A 315 13.86 -15.06 18.92
C VAL A 315 15.25 -14.44 18.72
N LEU A 316 15.45 -13.21 19.20
CA LEU A 316 16.74 -12.53 19.14
C LEU A 316 17.79 -13.19 20.04
N ASN A 317 17.37 -13.82 21.15
CA ASN A 317 18.20 -14.55 22.10
C ASN A 317 19.46 -13.77 22.57
N LEU A 318 19.28 -12.48 22.85
CA LEU A 318 20.36 -11.59 23.26
C LEU A 318 20.60 -11.54 24.77
N ASP A 319 19.56 -11.84 25.56
CA ASP A 319 19.61 -11.81 27.02
C ASP A 319 18.66 -12.86 27.62
N PRO A 320 19.10 -13.64 28.63
CA PRO A 320 18.24 -14.60 29.30
C PRO A 320 16.96 -14.01 29.91
N SER A 321 16.98 -12.77 30.39
CA SER A 321 15.81 -12.12 30.98
C SER A 321 14.71 -11.81 29.96
N ASP A 322 15.02 -11.80 28.67
CA ASP A 322 14.04 -11.60 27.60
C ASP A 322 13.05 -12.78 27.55
N TRP A 323 13.49 -13.98 27.91
CA TRP A 323 12.67 -15.17 27.94
C TRP A 323 11.61 -15.12 29.06
N ASP A 324 11.98 -14.63 30.25
CA ASP A 324 11.03 -14.42 31.35
C ASP A 324 9.96 -13.40 31.01
N LYS A 325 10.37 -12.25 30.44
CA LYS A 325 9.42 -11.23 29.99
C LYS A 325 8.47 -11.76 28.92
N ALA A 326 8.97 -12.54 27.98
CA ALA A 326 8.15 -13.16 26.94
C ALA A 326 7.12 -14.12 27.55
N GLN A 327 7.55 -15.02 28.44
CA GLN A 327 6.67 -15.96 29.13
C GLN A 327 5.55 -15.22 29.86
N ARG A 328 5.92 -14.28 30.73
CA ARG A 328 4.98 -13.54 31.57
C ARG A 328 4.00 -12.70 30.74
N SER A 329 4.49 -12.01 29.69
CA SER A 329 3.64 -11.18 28.83
C SER A 329 2.60 -12.02 28.08
N LEU A 330 3.04 -13.11 27.43
CA LEU A 330 2.15 -13.95 26.65
C LEU A 330 1.19 -14.76 27.55
N ASP A 331 1.64 -15.23 28.71
CA ASP A 331 0.77 -15.86 29.71
C ASP A 331 -0.33 -14.92 30.14
N PHE A 332 0.04 -13.67 30.47
CA PHE A 332 -0.93 -12.66 30.89
C PHE A 332 -1.94 -12.33 29.77
N LEU A 333 -1.48 -12.06 28.55
CA LEU A 333 -2.37 -11.73 27.43
C LEU A 333 -3.35 -12.87 27.12
N CYS A 334 -2.87 -14.11 27.09
CA CYS A 334 -3.71 -15.27 26.82
C CYS A 334 -4.75 -15.49 27.95
N ASP A 335 -4.35 -15.38 29.24
CA ASP A 335 -5.26 -15.49 30.36
C ASP A 335 -6.28 -14.33 30.38
N ALA A 336 -5.81 -13.10 30.14
CA ALA A 336 -6.65 -11.90 30.21
C ALA A 336 -7.78 -11.91 29.15
N PHE A 337 -7.53 -12.46 27.97
CA PHE A 337 -8.52 -12.42 26.90
C PHE A 337 -9.28 -13.74 26.68
N ALA A 338 -8.89 -14.84 27.32
CA ALA A 338 -9.52 -16.14 27.14
C ALA A 338 -11.01 -16.18 27.49
N ASP A 339 -11.44 -15.43 28.51
CA ASP A 339 -12.84 -15.34 28.96
C ASP A 339 -13.69 -14.42 28.06
N THR A 340 -13.07 -13.63 27.18
CA THR A 340 -13.75 -12.68 26.31
C THR A 340 -14.01 -13.22 24.91
N VAL A 341 -13.57 -14.43 24.59
CA VAL A 341 -13.78 -15.08 23.29
C VAL A 341 -15.26 -15.34 23.07
N GLN A 342 -15.82 -14.74 22.01
CA GLN A 342 -17.22 -14.82 21.63
C GLN A 342 -17.51 -16.05 20.77
N THR A 343 -18.78 -16.24 20.40
CA THR A 343 -19.24 -17.37 19.59
C THR A 343 -18.68 -17.35 18.18
N ASP A 344 -18.34 -16.17 17.65
CA ASP A 344 -17.68 -15.96 16.35
C ASP A 344 -16.14 -16.03 16.45
N GLY A 345 -15.61 -16.25 17.65
CA GLY A 345 -14.18 -16.34 17.92
C GLY A 345 -13.46 -15.01 18.10
N LEU A 346 -14.12 -13.88 17.85
CA LEU A 346 -13.52 -12.59 18.17
C LEU A 346 -13.47 -12.40 19.69
N PHE A 347 -12.51 -11.64 20.15
CA PHE A 347 -12.28 -11.40 21.58
C PHE A 347 -11.89 -9.93 21.82
N ARG A 348 -11.94 -9.49 23.05
CA ARG A 348 -11.47 -8.16 23.44
C ARG A 348 -9.95 -8.11 23.26
N VAL A 349 -9.44 -6.99 22.77
CA VAL A 349 -8.05 -6.90 22.29
C VAL A 349 -7.18 -5.95 23.11
N THR A 350 -7.79 -5.09 23.93
CA THR A 350 -7.07 -4.11 24.76
C THR A 350 -7.38 -4.29 26.23
N PHE A 351 -6.35 -4.26 27.06
CA PHE A 351 -6.40 -4.37 28.52
C PHE A 351 -5.88 -3.09 29.16
N ASP A 352 -6.70 -2.43 29.99
CA ASP A 352 -6.29 -1.28 30.80
C ASP A 352 -5.55 -1.75 32.06
N MET A 353 -4.27 -1.41 32.15
CA MET A 353 -3.39 -1.81 33.24
C MET A 353 -3.73 -1.19 34.59
N LYS A 354 -4.53 -0.11 34.62
CA LYS A 354 -4.94 0.57 35.87
C LYS A 354 -6.23 -0.01 36.43
N THR A 355 -7.21 -0.24 35.55
CA THR A 355 -8.58 -0.62 35.95
C THR A 355 -8.86 -2.11 35.78
N GLY A 356 -8.08 -2.82 34.97
CA GLY A 356 -8.35 -4.20 34.54
C GLY A 356 -9.47 -4.31 33.52
N GLN A 357 -9.97 -3.19 32.99
CA GLN A 357 -11.00 -3.20 31.98
C GLN A 357 -10.46 -3.77 30.66
N LYS A 358 -11.28 -4.59 30.02
CA LYS A 358 -10.99 -5.16 28.70
C LYS A 358 -11.92 -4.52 27.69
N THR A 359 -11.38 -4.02 26.57
CA THR A 359 -12.15 -3.37 25.50
C THR A 359 -11.99 -4.10 24.17
N GLY A 360 -13.00 -4.00 23.32
CA GLY A 360 -13.05 -4.70 22.05
C GLY A 360 -12.36 -3.99 20.89
N ALA A 361 -11.99 -2.73 21.07
CA ALA A 361 -11.35 -1.95 20.04
C ALA A 361 -9.90 -1.64 20.40
N ASP A 362 -9.09 -1.46 19.38
CA ASP A 362 -7.95 -0.59 19.48
C ASP A 362 -8.49 0.79 19.90
N PHE A 363 -7.86 1.34 20.92
CA PHE A 363 -8.18 2.61 21.54
C PHE A 363 -8.39 3.78 20.55
N ALA A 364 -7.75 3.73 19.37
CA ALA A 364 -7.92 4.73 18.33
C ALA A 364 -9.22 4.57 17.51
N LEU A 365 -9.92 3.43 17.60
CA LEU A 365 -11.09 3.09 16.79
C LEU A 365 -12.44 3.25 17.50
N GLY A 366 -12.45 3.63 18.77
CA GLY A 366 -13.68 3.80 19.56
C GLY A 366 -14.17 2.51 20.24
N GLU A 367 -15.25 2.63 21.02
CA GLU A 367 -15.81 1.51 21.79
C GLU A 367 -16.55 0.51 20.90
N ALA A 368 -15.85 -0.45 20.31
CA ALA A 368 -16.51 -1.62 19.78
C ALA A 368 -16.84 -2.60 20.93
N VAL A 369 -18.07 -3.11 20.94
CA VAL A 369 -18.56 -4.06 21.97
C VAL A 369 -17.88 -5.42 21.87
N GLY A 370 -17.24 -5.73 20.72
CA GLY A 370 -16.45 -6.94 20.46
C GLY A 370 -15.06 -6.60 19.95
N GLY A 371 -14.20 -7.59 19.77
CA GLY A 371 -12.93 -7.42 19.08
C GLY A 371 -13.14 -7.25 17.58
N ASP A 372 -12.21 -6.60 16.92
CA ASP A 372 -12.16 -6.54 15.46
C ASP A 372 -11.33 -7.70 14.88
N ALA A 373 -11.63 -8.08 13.64
CA ALA A 373 -10.96 -9.20 12.98
C ALA A 373 -9.47 -8.94 12.71
N VAL A 374 -9.07 -7.68 12.56
CA VAL A 374 -7.68 -7.28 12.31
C VAL A 374 -6.83 -7.53 13.55
N SER A 375 -7.22 -6.94 14.68
CA SER A 375 -6.50 -7.08 15.95
C SER A 375 -6.53 -8.51 16.48
N CYS A 376 -7.69 -9.19 16.39
CA CYS A 376 -7.84 -10.59 16.77
C CYS A 376 -6.97 -11.51 15.92
N GLY A 377 -7.00 -11.33 14.60
CA GLY A 377 -6.22 -12.14 13.65
C GLY A 377 -4.71 -11.97 13.83
N GLN A 378 -4.23 -10.74 13.93
CA GLN A 378 -2.81 -10.47 14.17
C GLN A 378 -2.34 -10.94 15.54
N GLY A 379 -3.16 -10.76 16.58
CA GLY A 379 -2.87 -11.25 17.93
C GLY A 379 -2.77 -12.78 17.95
N LEU A 380 -3.76 -13.46 17.40
CA LEU A 380 -3.76 -14.92 17.28
C LEU A 380 -2.53 -15.43 16.50
N TYR A 381 -2.22 -14.78 15.36
CA TYR A 381 -1.08 -15.17 14.53
C TYR A 381 0.25 -14.97 15.27
N SER A 382 0.39 -13.90 16.05
CA SER A 382 1.57 -13.66 16.89
C SER A 382 1.73 -14.71 17.99
N VAL A 383 0.63 -15.08 18.66
CA VAL A 383 0.63 -16.17 19.67
C VAL A 383 1.02 -17.51 19.03
N LEU A 384 0.47 -17.85 17.86
CA LEU A 384 0.81 -19.08 17.16
C LEU A 384 2.27 -19.09 16.68
N LYS A 385 2.82 -17.96 16.24
CA LYS A 385 4.26 -17.84 15.93
C LYS A 385 5.11 -18.05 17.17
N ALA A 386 4.71 -17.52 18.32
CA ALA A 386 5.39 -17.74 19.57
C ALA A 386 5.40 -19.21 20.00
N ILE A 387 4.28 -19.92 19.89
CA ILE A 387 4.19 -21.35 20.15
C ILE A 387 5.12 -22.13 19.21
N ARG A 388 5.05 -21.84 17.90
CA ARG A 388 5.91 -22.50 16.89
C ARG A 388 7.39 -22.30 17.19
N PHE A 389 7.79 -21.10 17.60
CA PHE A 389 9.17 -20.81 17.99
C PHE A 389 9.55 -21.57 19.26
N ALA A 390 8.73 -21.54 20.31
CA ALA A 390 9.00 -22.20 21.58
C ALA A 390 9.22 -23.71 21.42
N GLU A 391 8.40 -24.36 20.58
CA GLU A 391 8.45 -25.81 20.34
C GLU A 391 9.62 -26.23 19.44
N ARG A 392 9.97 -25.42 18.43
CA ARG A 392 11.02 -25.75 17.44
C ARG A 392 12.39 -25.17 17.79
N GLY A 393 12.45 -23.92 18.17
CA GLY A 393 13.68 -23.17 18.41
C GLY A 393 13.99 -22.90 19.88
N GLY A 394 12.99 -22.83 20.73
CA GLY A 394 13.08 -22.48 22.15
C GLY A 394 13.55 -23.63 23.06
N LYS A 395 13.69 -24.83 22.54
CA LYS A 395 14.20 -26.02 23.27
C LYS A 395 13.51 -26.24 24.62
N GLY A 396 12.21 -26.02 24.73
CA GLY A 396 11.42 -26.21 25.95
C GLY A 396 11.66 -25.15 27.06
N ARG A 397 12.26 -24.03 26.72
CA ARG A 397 12.49 -22.93 27.68
C ARG A 397 11.20 -22.16 28.04
N LEU A 398 10.17 -22.26 27.21
CA LEU A 398 8.89 -21.58 27.38
C LEU A 398 7.77 -22.60 27.54
N ASP A 399 6.90 -22.38 28.53
CA ASP A 399 5.67 -23.16 28.70
C ASP A 399 4.56 -22.59 27.81
N THR A 400 4.19 -23.32 26.78
CA THR A 400 3.16 -22.91 25.81
C THR A 400 1.74 -23.33 26.19
N SER A 401 1.53 -23.96 27.35
CA SER A 401 0.26 -24.58 27.71
C SER A 401 -0.93 -23.61 27.71
N LYS A 402 -0.74 -22.41 28.25
CA LYS A 402 -1.77 -21.36 28.28
C LYS A 402 -2.02 -20.79 26.88
N TRP A 403 -0.94 -20.53 26.13
CA TRP A 403 -1.00 -20.00 24.77
C TRP A 403 -1.72 -20.95 23.83
N ARG A 404 -1.44 -22.25 23.92
CA ARG A 404 -2.12 -23.30 23.15
C ARG A 404 -3.62 -23.36 23.44
N ARG A 405 -4.02 -23.33 24.73
CA ARG A 405 -5.44 -23.33 25.11
C ARG A 405 -6.18 -22.12 24.56
N PHE A 406 -5.60 -20.94 24.69
CA PHE A 406 -6.16 -19.69 24.13
C PHE A 406 -6.26 -19.76 22.60
N ALA A 407 -5.16 -20.08 21.92
CA ALA A 407 -5.11 -20.12 20.45
C ALA A 407 -6.08 -21.17 19.87
N MET A 408 -6.18 -22.34 20.48
CA MET A 408 -7.16 -23.38 20.06
C MET A 408 -8.58 -22.87 20.24
N LYS A 409 -8.93 -22.30 21.40
CA LYS A 409 -10.28 -21.78 21.67
C LYS A 409 -10.70 -20.74 20.63
N VAL A 410 -9.81 -19.80 20.30
CA VAL A 410 -10.08 -18.75 19.30
C VAL A 410 -10.19 -19.36 17.90
N ALA A 411 -9.22 -20.18 17.49
CA ALA A 411 -9.19 -20.79 16.15
C ALA A 411 -10.42 -21.68 15.90
N ASP A 412 -10.82 -22.49 16.88
CA ASP A 412 -11.99 -23.35 16.77
C ASP A 412 -13.29 -22.54 16.61
N ALA A 413 -13.45 -21.48 17.40
CA ALA A 413 -14.65 -20.65 17.33
C ALA A 413 -14.71 -19.85 16.01
N VAL A 414 -13.60 -19.24 15.57
CA VAL A 414 -13.50 -18.55 14.28
C VAL A 414 -13.77 -19.52 13.11
N ALA A 415 -13.17 -20.69 13.12
CA ALA A 415 -13.38 -21.69 12.06
C ALA A 415 -14.84 -22.16 12.02
N ALA A 416 -15.45 -22.44 13.16
CA ALA A 416 -16.84 -22.84 13.24
C ALA A 416 -17.79 -21.75 12.72
N ASP A 417 -17.52 -20.47 13.01
CA ASP A 417 -18.33 -19.37 12.54
C ASP A 417 -18.20 -19.20 11.00
N ILE A 418 -16.99 -19.18 10.47
CA ILE A 418 -16.74 -19.09 9.03
C ILE A 418 -17.42 -20.23 8.28
N LEU A 419 -17.31 -21.45 8.77
CA LEU A 419 -17.91 -22.62 8.10
C LEU A 419 -19.43 -22.61 8.13
N ARG A 420 -20.03 -22.08 9.21
CA ARG A 420 -21.48 -22.05 9.43
C ARG A 420 -22.16 -20.85 8.76
N ASN A 421 -21.58 -19.67 8.88
CA ASN A 421 -22.24 -18.38 8.62
C ASN A 421 -21.70 -17.63 7.40
N ASP A 422 -20.81 -18.23 6.59
CA ASP A 422 -20.10 -17.55 5.50
C ASP A 422 -19.37 -16.27 5.91
N TRP A 423 -19.08 -16.14 7.23
CA TRP A 423 -18.50 -14.93 7.81
C TRP A 423 -19.22 -13.65 7.37
N ARG A 424 -20.59 -13.66 7.32
CA ARG A 424 -21.41 -12.49 7.00
C ARG A 424 -20.90 -11.69 5.80
N GLU A 425 -20.53 -12.33 4.71
CA GLU A 425 -19.85 -11.67 3.57
C GLU A 425 -19.04 -10.44 4.01
N PRO A 426 -17.73 -10.53 4.23
CA PRO A 426 -16.97 -9.43 4.81
C PRO A 426 -17.14 -8.18 3.94
N ASP A 427 -17.59 -7.07 4.54
CA ASP A 427 -17.68 -5.78 3.86
C ASP A 427 -16.30 -5.21 3.51
N SER A 428 -15.24 -5.81 4.03
CA SER A 428 -13.85 -5.40 3.82
C SER A 428 -12.91 -6.59 3.79
N THR A 429 -11.66 -6.38 3.39
CA THR A 429 -10.59 -7.40 3.42
C THR A 429 -9.98 -7.58 4.82
N GLY A 430 -10.32 -6.73 5.80
CA GLY A 430 -9.79 -6.82 7.17
C GLY A 430 -9.85 -8.23 7.78
N PRO A 431 -10.95 -9.00 7.64
CA PRO A 431 -11.02 -10.40 8.08
C PRO A 431 -9.99 -11.32 7.44
N GLY A 432 -9.29 -10.91 6.40
CA GLY A 432 -8.15 -11.63 5.81
C GLY A 432 -7.05 -11.95 6.80
N PHE A 433 -6.89 -11.13 7.84
CA PHE A 433 -5.96 -11.41 8.93
C PHE A 433 -6.30 -12.67 9.75
N LEU A 434 -7.49 -13.23 9.59
CA LEU A 434 -7.86 -14.52 10.19
C LEU A 434 -7.39 -15.72 9.37
N VAL A 435 -7.11 -15.55 8.07
CA VAL A 435 -6.73 -16.66 7.17
C VAL A 435 -5.41 -17.29 7.59
N ALA A 436 -4.35 -16.47 7.74
CA ALA A 436 -3.02 -16.98 8.09
C ALA A 436 -2.99 -17.73 9.44
N PRO A 437 -3.55 -17.20 10.54
CA PRO A 437 -3.57 -17.94 11.80
C PRO A 437 -4.39 -19.23 11.73
N LEU A 438 -5.47 -19.30 10.97
CA LEU A 438 -6.23 -20.55 10.80
C LEU A 438 -5.43 -21.62 10.07
N VAL A 439 -4.66 -21.27 9.03
CA VAL A 439 -3.73 -22.22 8.37
C VAL A 439 -2.71 -22.75 9.37
N VAL A 440 -2.10 -21.87 10.15
CA VAL A 440 -1.10 -22.25 11.15
C VAL A 440 -1.71 -23.10 12.26
N ALA A 441 -2.90 -22.76 12.74
CA ALA A 441 -3.62 -23.52 13.77
C ALA A 441 -3.98 -24.93 13.26
N SER A 442 -4.39 -25.06 12.00
CA SER A 442 -4.67 -26.35 11.37
C SER A 442 -3.45 -27.28 11.43
N GLU A 443 -2.29 -26.77 11.06
CA GLU A 443 -1.05 -27.55 11.06
C GLU A 443 -0.56 -27.88 12.47
N MET A 444 -0.65 -26.91 13.37
CA MET A 444 -0.10 -27.02 14.72
C MET A 444 -0.95 -27.91 15.63
N PHE A 445 -2.26 -27.89 15.45
CA PHE A 445 -3.23 -28.58 16.32
C PHE A 445 -3.91 -29.78 15.65
N GLY A 446 -3.59 -30.06 14.37
CA GLY A 446 -4.23 -31.13 13.61
C GLY A 446 -5.73 -30.89 13.37
N ARG A 447 -6.10 -29.63 13.08
CA ARG A 447 -7.51 -29.19 12.92
C ARG A 447 -7.83 -28.90 11.45
N PRO A 448 -8.32 -29.89 10.68
CA PRO A 448 -8.64 -29.69 9.26
C PRO A 448 -9.75 -28.67 9.02
N ASP A 449 -10.67 -28.47 9.93
CA ASP A 449 -11.72 -27.45 9.88
C ASP A 449 -11.14 -26.03 9.85
N CYS A 450 -10.05 -25.76 10.55
CA CYS A 450 -9.37 -24.47 10.46
C CYS A 450 -8.84 -24.22 9.04
N LEU A 451 -8.25 -25.21 8.39
CA LEU A 451 -7.81 -25.08 6.99
C LEU A 451 -8.99 -24.88 6.05
N ALA A 452 -10.08 -25.64 6.23
CA ALA A 452 -11.28 -25.48 5.42
C ALA A 452 -11.89 -24.08 5.56
N ALA A 453 -11.94 -23.54 6.78
CA ALA A 453 -12.40 -22.18 7.05
C ALA A 453 -11.49 -21.13 6.39
N ALA A 454 -10.17 -21.28 6.51
CA ALA A 454 -9.20 -20.42 5.86
C ALA A 454 -9.37 -20.38 4.33
N GLN A 455 -9.54 -21.55 3.72
CA GLN A 455 -9.75 -21.69 2.28
C GLN A 455 -11.09 -21.09 1.83
N LYS A 456 -12.15 -21.25 2.62
CA LYS A 456 -13.47 -20.68 2.35
C LYS A 456 -13.43 -19.15 2.37
N LEU A 457 -12.83 -18.56 3.40
CA LEU A 457 -12.68 -17.11 3.52
C LEU A 457 -11.79 -16.53 2.42
N ALA A 458 -10.65 -17.16 2.14
CA ALA A 458 -9.76 -16.78 1.04
C ALA A 458 -10.44 -16.85 -0.32
N GLY A 459 -11.28 -17.87 -0.56
CA GLY A 459 -12.10 -18.00 -1.77
C GLY A 459 -13.15 -16.89 -1.91
N THR A 460 -13.69 -16.39 -0.80
CA THR A 460 -14.58 -15.23 -0.81
C THR A 460 -13.82 -13.98 -1.23
N PHE A 461 -12.61 -13.76 -0.73
CA PHE A 461 -11.79 -12.63 -1.14
C PHE A 461 -11.37 -12.70 -2.61
N GLU A 462 -11.00 -13.89 -3.12
CA GLU A 462 -10.70 -14.07 -4.53
C GLU A 462 -11.89 -13.67 -5.41
N ARG A 463 -13.10 -14.12 -5.10
CA ARG A 463 -14.30 -13.77 -5.87
C ARG A 463 -14.64 -12.28 -5.81
N LYS A 464 -14.36 -11.62 -4.70
CA LYS A 464 -14.77 -10.24 -4.46
C LYS A 464 -13.72 -9.21 -4.87
N TYR A 465 -12.44 -9.50 -4.62
CA TYR A 465 -11.37 -8.50 -4.71
C TYR A 465 -10.34 -8.77 -5.82
N PHE A 466 -10.43 -9.89 -6.51
CA PHE A 466 -9.59 -10.16 -7.67
C PHE A 466 -10.30 -9.69 -8.95
N GLY A 467 -10.25 -8.38 -9.21
CA GLY A 467 -10.94 -7.76 -10.35
C GLY A 467 -10.93 -6.23 -10.29
N TYR A 468 -11.67 -5.61 -11.22
CA TYR A 468 -11.71 -4.15 -11.37
C TYR A 468 -12.78 -3.47 -10.50
N ASP A 469 -13.81 -4.19 -10.07
CA ASP A 469 -14.98 -3.61 -9.42
C ASP A 469 -14.85 -3.56 -7.90
N ALA A 470 -13.82 -4.19 -7.34
CA ALA A 470 -13.48 -4.11 -5.93
C ALA A 470 -11.97 -4.28 -5.74
N VAL A 471 -11.40 -3.50 -4.85
CA VAL A 471 -9.99 -3.51 -4.48
C VAL A 471 -9.87 -3.79 -2.99
N TYR A 472 -8.78 -4.40 -2.56
CA TYR A 472 -8.53 -4.70 -1.15
C TYR A 472 -8.58 -3.43 -0.30
N TRP A 473 -9.37 -3.45 0.78
CA TRP A 473 -9.56 -2.33 1.70
C TRP A 473 -9.97 -2.80 3.09
N GLY A 474 -9.96 -1.90 4.06
CA GLY A 474 -10.57 -2.15 5.37
C GLY A 474 -9.66 -2.76 6.41
N GLY A 475 -8.40 -2.38 6.45
CA GLY A 475 -7.46 -2.74 7.52
C GLY A 475 -6.98 -1.54 8.35
N THR A 476 -7.30 -0.30 7.92
CA THR A 476 -6.89 0.94 8.60
C THR A 476 -8.06 1.64 9.29
N LEU A 477 -7.74 2.75 9.96
CA LEU A 477 -8.72 3.73 10.46
C LEU A 477 -9.60 4.32 9.36
N ASP A 478 -9.14 4.28 8.12
CA ASP A 478 -9.84 4.75 6.93
C ASP A 478 -10.57 3.62 6.19
N ALA A 479 -11.10 2.68 6.93
CA ALA A 479 -11.71 1.44 6.47
C ALA A 479 -12.86 1.58 5.44
N SER A 480 -13.14 2.76 4.93
CA SER A 480 -14.15 3.00 3.90
C SER A 480 -13.55 3.33 2.52
N CYS A 481 -12.26 3.12 2.34
CA CYS A 481 -11.58 3.28 1.06
C CYS A 481 -10.48 2.23 0.89
N GLU A 482 -9.92 2.16 -0.28
CA GLU A 482 -8.77 1.32 -0.64
C GLU A 482 -7.59 1.65 0.27
N ASP A 483 -6.98 0.61 0.84
CA ASP A 483 -5.83 0.74 1.73
C ASP A 483 -4.82 -0.40 1.58
N LYS A 484 -3.60 -0.15 2.03
CA LYS A 484 -2.53 -1.14 1.93
C LYS A 484 -2.71 -2.30 2.91
N GLU A 485 -3.34 -2.06 4.08
CA GLU A 485 -3.53 -3.11 5.07
C GLU A 485 -4.57 -4.13 4.63
N GLY A 486 -5.58 -3.72 3.86
CA GLY A 486 -6.51 -4.64 3.23
C GLY A 486 -5.81 -5.57 2.24
N ALA A 487 -4.91 -5.02 1.42
CA ALA A 487 -4.07 -5.81 0.52
C ALA A 487 -3.09 -6.71 1.30
N TYR A 488 -2.50 -6.21 2.39
CA TYR A 488 -1.63 -6.99 3.27
C TYR A 488 -2.36 -8.17 3.91
N ALA A 489 -3.57 -7.96 4.41
CA ALA A 489 -4.38 -9.03 4.99
C ALA A 489 -4.58 -10.19 3.99
N ALA A 490 -4.95 -9.87 2.75
CA ALA A 490 -5.09 -10.86 1.68
C ALA A 490 -3.75 -11.54 1.36
N PHE A 491 -2.68 -10.77 1.18
CA PHE A 491 -1.35 -11.27 0.88
C PHE A 491 -0.85 -12.25 1.95
N GLN A 492 -0.93 -11.88 3.22
CA GLN A 492 -0.51 -12.74 4.33
C GLN A 492 -1.29 -14.06 4.34
N GLY A 493 -2.61 -13.98 4.15
CA GLY A 493 -3.46 -15.16 4.09
C GLY A 493 -3.14 -16.09 2.92
N TYR A 494 -3.02 -15.54 1.71
CA TYR A 494 -2.68 -16.32 0.53
C TYR A 494 -1.27 -16.91 0.60
N LEU A 495 -0.31 -16.20 1.18
CA LEU A 495 1.05 -16.70 1.34
C LEU A 495 1.12 -17.91 2.29
N GLU A 496 0.38 -17.91 3.40
CA GLU A 496 0.31 -19.07 4.29
C GLU A 496 -0.42 -20.26 3.63
N LEU A 497 -1.47 -20.01 2.85
CA LEU A 497 -2.12 -21.05 2.04
C LEU A 497 -1.20 -21.60 0.94
N LEU A 498 -0.40 -20.75 0.30
CA LEU A 498 0.63 -21.16 -0.64
C LEU A 498 1.67 -22.08 0.04
N ARG A 499 2.17 -21.67 1.20
CA ARG A 499 3.12 -22.47 1.97
C ARG A 499 2.55 -23.85 2.33
N ASN A 500 1.28 -23.89 2.73
CA ASN A 500 0.58 -25.14 3.03
C ASN A 500 0.40 -26.02 1.79
N ALA A 501 0.05 -25.43 0.63
CA ALA A 501 -0.09 -26.13 -0.63
C ALA A 501 1.24 -26.75 -1.10
N VAL A 502 2.34 -26.01 -1.00
CA VAL A 502 3.70 -26.51 -1.28
C VAL A 502 4.04 -27.69 -0.36
N ALA A 503 3.83 -27.54 0.95
CA ALA A 503 4.14 -28.57 1.93
C ALA A 503 3.31 -29.86 1.75
N SER A 504 2.08 -29.73 1.24
CA SER A 504 1.19 -30.87 0.96
C SER A 504 1.34 -31.44 -0.46
N GLY A 505 2.18 -30.85 -1.31
CA GLY A 505 2.36 -31.27 -2.71
C GLY A 505 1.13 -31.02 -3.61
N ASN A 506 0.22 -30.12 -3.21
CA ASN A 506 -0.98 -29.80 -3.99
C ASN A 506 -0.68 -28.74 -5.06
N ALA A 507 -0.20 -29.17 -6.22
CA ALA A 507 0.21 -28.30 -7.31
C ALA A 507 -0.90 -27.38 -7.86
N ALA A 508 -2.17 -27.77 -7.78
CA ALA A 508 -3.28 -26.92 -8.22
C ALA A 508 -3.52 -25.77 -7.24
N ALA A 509 -3.53 -26.05 -5.95
CA ALA A 509 -3.64 -25.05 -4.90
C ALA A 509 -2.41 -24.14 -4.87
N GLU A 510 -1.21 -24.70 -5.07
CA GLU A 510 0.04 -23.94 -5.17
C GLU A 510 -0.04 -22.87 -6.26
N ARG A 511 -0.37 -23.25 -7.50
CA ARG A 511 -0.52 -22.28 -8.61
C ARG A 511 -1.56 -21.21 -8.31
N ARG A 512 -2.72 -21.61 -7.77
CA ARG A 512 -3.80 -20.66 -7.41
C ARG A 512 -3.33 -19.65 -6.36
N TYR A 513 -2.76 -20.12 -5.26
CA TYR A 513 -2.37 -19.25 -4.17
C TYR A 513 -1.11 -18.44 -4.47
N ALA A 514 -0.20 -18.93 -5.30
CA ALA A 514 0.93 -18.16 -5.80
C ALA A 514 0.48 -16.94 -6.60
N ARG A 515 -0.48 -17.12 -7.52
CA ARG A 515 -1.09 -16.02 -8.28
C ARG A 515 -1.77 -15.00 -7.38
N LEU A 516 -2.62 -15.46 -6.46
CA LEU A 516 -3.37 -14.58 -5.55
C LEU A 516 -2.45 -13.82 -4.57
N ALA A 517 -1.43 -14.51 -4.04
CA ALA A 517 -0.44 -13.90 -3.18
C ALA A 517 0.38 -12.83 -3.93
N ARG A 518 0.80 -13.12 -5.18
CA ARG A 518 1.52 -12.16 -6.02
C ARG A 518 0.66 -10.93 -6.30
N HIS A 519 -0.59 -11.11 -6.69
CA HIS A 519 -1.52 -10.01 -6.97
C HIS A 519 -1.72 -9.11 -5.74
N ALA A 520 -2.05 -9.71 -4.58
CA ALA A 520 -2.24 -8.95 -3.35
C ALA A 520 -0.95 -8.24 -2.89
N MET A 521 0.22 -8.88 -3.03
CA MET A 521 1.52 -8.27 -2.78
C MET A 521 1.77 -7.07 -3.71
N ASN A 522 1.53 -7.23 -5.01
CA ASN A 522 1.73 -6.17 -5.98
C ASN A 522 0.79 -4.99 -5.71
N MET A 523 -0.49 -5.26 -5.37
CA MET A 523 -1.43 -4.22 -4.95
C MET A 523 -0.92 -3.45 -3.73
N MET A 524 -0.44 -4.15 -2.70
CA MET A 524 0.15 -3.54 -1.51
C MET A 524 1.42 -2.74 -1.84
N LEU A 525 2.29 -3.24 -2.72
CA LEU A 525 3.52 -2.56 -3.12
C LEU A 525 3.25 -1.23 -3.84
N THR A 526 2.07 -1.06 -4.47
CA THR A 526 1.70 0.23 -5.09
C THR A 526 1.60 1.38 -4.09
N TYR A 527 1.53 1.09 -2.80
CA TYR A 527 1.59 2.09 -1.72
C TYR A 527 3.02 2.40 -1.25
N THR A 528 4.03 1.73 -1.79
CA THR A 528 5.43 1.88 -1.36
C THR A 528 6.16 2.93 -2.18
N MET A 529 6.79 3.89 -1.50
CA MET A 529 7.65 4.88 -2.12
C MET A 529 8.88 4.20 -2.74
N VAL A 530 9.05 4.33 -4.05
CA VAL A 530 10.21 3.78 -4.79
C VAL A 530 11.29 4.81 -5.07
N TRP A 531 11.10 6.04 -4.62
CA TRP A 531 11.99 7.19 -4.85
C TRP A 531 12.05 8.11 -3.63
N ASP A 532 13.04 8.99 -3.58
CA ASP A 532 13.21 9.94 -2.47
C ASP A 532 12.57 11.28 -2.80
N ALA A 533 11.43 11.56 -2.17
CA ALA A 533 10.76 12.84 -2.30
C ALA A 533 11.60 13.96 -1.66
N THR A 534 11.55 15.14 -2.25
CA THR A 534 12.15 16.35 -1.66
C THR A 534 11.21 16.92 -0.62
N TYR A 535 11.74 17.22 0.56
CA TYR A 535 10.97 17.82 1.65
C TYR A 535 11.30 19.29 1.80
N PRO A 536 10.32 20.12 2.21
CA PRO A 536 10.60 21.51 2.58
C PRO A 536 11.54 21.57 3.80
N PRO A 537 12.19 22.71 4.06
CA PRO A 537 13.00 22.91 5.26
C PRO A 537 12.25 22.50 6.53
N GLY A 538 12.90 21.73 7.40
CA GLY A 538 12.33 21.21 8.64
C GLY A 538 12.91 19.85 9.02
N ARG A 539 12.33 19.19 10.03
CA ARG A 539 12.91 17.97 10.62
C ARG A 539 13.28 16.88 9.61
N LEU A 540 12.43 16.61 8.62
CA LEU A 540 12.71 15.56 7.64
C LEU A 540 13.91 15.92 6.76
N SER A 541 13.97 17.17 6.27
CA SER A 541 15.11 17.65 5.47
C SER A 541 16.38 17.75 6.29
N ASP A 542 16.29 18.18 7.56
CA ASP A 542 17.44 18.34 8.47
C ASP A 542 18.10 16.99 8.79
N HIS A 543 17.31 15.92 8.82
CA HIS A 543 17.80 14.55 9.00
C HIS A 543 18.08 13.82 7.69
N ALA A 544 18.06 14.52 6.56
CA ALA A 544 18.25 13.93 5.22
C ALA A 544 17.37 12.68 4.99
N PHE A 545 16.13 12.75 5.46
CA PHE A 545 15.17 11.65 5.39
C PHE A 545 14.95 11.21 3.94
N LYS A 546 14.89 9.89 3.74
CA LYS A 546 14.66 9.24 2.46
C LYS A 546 13.32 8.51 2.50
N SER A 547 12.41 8.85 1.58
CA SER A 547 11.10 8.21 1.53
C SER A 547 11.11 6.80 0.92
N THR A 548 12.13 6.44 0.15
CA THR A 548 12.21 5.11 -0.46
C THR A 548 12.06 4.00 0.59
N GLY A 549 11.09 3.10 0.36
CA GLY A 549 10.76 2.01 1.26
C GLY A 549 9.68 2.33 2.31
N TRP A 550 9.33 3.60 2.50
CA TRP A 550 8.17 3.99 3.30
C TRP A 550 6.88 3.75 2.52
N THR A 551 5.76 3.68 3.22
CA THR A 551 4.46 3.47 2.60
C THR A 551 3.53 4.67 2.83
N VAL A 552 2.57 4.88 1.93
CA VAL A 552 1.40 5.69 2.22
C VAL A 552 0.30 4.79 2.79
N VAL A 553 -0.63 5.34 3.55
CA VAL A 553 -1.62 4.55 4.29
C VAL A 553 -2.74 4.06 3.40
N SER A 554 -3.43 4.97 2.71
CA SER A 554 -4.64 4.67 1.93
C SER A 554 -4.87 5.72 0.86
N ALA A 555 -5.81 5.48 -0.02
CA ALA A 555 -6.26 6.46 -1.01
C ALA A 555 -6.74 7.77 -0.38
N GLN A 556 -7.22 7.75 0.85
CA GLN A 556 -7.62 8.92 1.62
C GLN A 556 -6.45 9.55 2.38
N ASN A 557 -5.63 8.73 3.02
CA ASN A 557 -4.53 9.16 3.87
C ASN A 557 -3.18 8.89 3.20
N GLN A 558 -2.69 9.89 2.49
CA GLN A 558 -1.44 9.82 1.75
C GLN A 558 -0.21 10.28 2.56
N HIS A 559 -0.31 10.33 3.88
CA HIS A 559 0.86 10.56 4.71
C HIS A 559 1.75 9.30 4.75
N LEU A 560 3.04 9.53 4.88
CA LEU A 560 4.00 8.44 5.03
C LEU A 560 3.83 7.77 6.39
N ASP A 561 3.88 6.45 6.40
CA ASP A 561 3.87 5.65 7.60
C ASP A 561 4.91 4.53 7.56
N ALA A 562 5.24 4.02 8.74
CA ALA A 562 6.21 2.95 8.93
C ALA A 562 5.58 1.54 8.87
N PHE A 563 4.25 1.41 8.77
CA PHE A 563 3.58 0.10 8.85
C PHE A 563 3.94 -0.84 7.70
N GLY A 564 4.44 -0.32 6.58
CA GLY A 564 5.01 -1.15 5.52
C GLY A 564 6.09 -2.12 6.00
N VAL A 565 6.74 -1.84 7.13
CA VAL A 565 7.73 -2.75 7.72
C VAL A 565 7.14 -4.10 8.12
N LEU A 566 5.87 -4.15 8.50
CA LEU A 566 5.18 -5.39 8.90
C LEU A 566 5.10 -6.41 7.77
N THR A 567 5.13 -5.96 6.53
CA THR A 567 4.97 -6.78 5.33
C THR A 567 6.30 -7.35 4.80
N THR A 568 7.41 -6.83 5.31
CA THR A 568 8.75 -7.16 4.77
C THR A 568 9.13 -8.65 4.89
N PRO A 569 8.77 -9.38 5.97
CA PRO A 569 9.03 -10.81 6.03
C PRO A 569 8.26 -11.61 4.96
N GLU A 570 7.02 -11.22 4.69
CA GLU A 570 6.17 -11.86 3.69
C GLU A 570 6.67 -11.58 2.27
N ILE A 571 7.06 -10.33 1.97
CA ILE A 571 7.69 -9.97 0.67
C ILE A 571 8.98 -10.76 0.47
N TRP A 572 9.82 -10.89 1.50
CA TRP A 572 11.05 -11.69 1.44
C TRP A 572 10.75 -13.15 1.09
N ARG A 573 9.80 -13.78 1.79
CA ARG A 573 9.39 -15.18 1.53
C ARG A 573 8.81 -15.37 0.14
N MET A 574 8.03 -14.40 -0.34
CA MET A 574 7.52 -14.45 -1.71
C MET A 574 8.67 -14.33 -2.72
N GLY A 575 9.66 -13.49 -2.46
CA GLY A 575 10.89 -13.41 -3.24
C GLY A 575 11.68 -14.73 -3.26
N GLU A 576 11.76 -15.43 -2.13
CA GLU A 576 12.35 -16.79 -2.05
C GLU A 576 11.58 -17.80 -2.90
N TYR A 577 10.24 -17.81 -2.78
CA TYR A 577 9.38 -18.72 -3.55
C TYR A 577 9.50 -18.47 -5.07
N LEU A 578 9.52 -17.21 -5.50
CA LEU A 578 9.63 -16.84 -6.91
C LEU A 578 11.07 -16.89 -7.44
N GLY A 579 12.08 -17.01 -6.60
CA GLY A 579 13.49 -16.85 -6.97
C GLY A 579 13.83 -15.41 -7.37
N ASP A 580 13.07 -14.41 -6.91
CA ASP A 580 13.25 -13.00 -7.25
C ASP A 580 14.09 -12.27 -6.18
N GLU A 581 15.37 -12.07 -6.46
CA GLU A 581 16.29 -11.33 -5.60
C GLU A 581 15.95 -9.83 -5.48
N ARG A 582 15.23 -9.25 -6.45
CA ARG A 582 14.82 -7.83 -6.39
C ARG A 582 13.78 -7.63 -5.29
N LEU A 583 12.80 -8.55 -5.15
CA LEU A 583 11.82 -8.52 -4.06
C LEU A 583 12.48 -8.64 -2.70
N LYS A 584 13.49 -9.50 -2.54
CA LYS A 584 14.23 -9.64 -1.29
C LYS A 584 15.00 -8.36 -0.95
N ARG A 585 15.64 -7.74 -1.94
CA ARG A 585 16.32 -6.45 -1.76
C ARG A 585 15.34 -5.33 -1.43
N LEU A 586 14.18 -5.29 -2.08
CA LEU A 586 13.12 -4.32 -1.77
C LEU A 586 12.63 -4.47 -0.33
N ALA A 587 12.36 -5.70 0.12
CA ALA A 587 12.00 -5.99 1.50
C ALA A 587 13.07 -5.49 2.49
N ALA A 588 14.35 -5.69 2.17
CA ALA A 588 15.45 -5.19 2.99
C ALA A 588 15.51 -3.65 3.03
N VAL A 589 15.26 -2.98 1.90
CA VAL A 589 15.17 -1.51 1.84
C VAL A 589 13.99 -1.03 2.68
N MET A 590 12.80 -1.59 2.50
CA MET A 590 11.61 -1.23 3.28
C MET A 590 11.85 -1.41 4.77
N TYR A 591 12.43 -2.53 5.17
CA TYR A 591 12.75 -2.79 6.58
C TYR A 591 13.72 -1.75 7.14
N ARG A 592 14.87 -1.52 6.48
CA ARG A 592 15.92 -0.63 6.98
C ARG A 592 15.49 0.85 6.92
N SER A 593 14.78 1.24 5.88
CA SER A 593 14.28 2.60 5.68
C SER A 593 13.29 3.03 6.77
N CYS A 594 12.37 2.16 7.17
CA CYS A 594 11.35 2.49 8.18
C CYS A 594 11.93 2.80 9.58
N PHE A 595 13.21 2.57 9.80
CA PHE A 595 13.87 2.88 11.08
C PHE A 595 14.62 4.21 11.11
N GLN A 596 14.61 5.00 10.04
CA GLN A 596 15.32 6.30 9.98
C GLN A 596 14.88 7.28 11.06
N LEU A 597 13.59 7.25 11.45
CA LEU A 597 13.02 8.13 12.46
C LEU A 597 12.90 7.45 13.83
N THR A 598 13.65 6.38 14.07
CA THR A 598 13.72 5.76 15.41
C THR A 598 14.54 6.65 16.32
N GLU A 599 13.93 7.12 17.40
CA GLU A 599 14.61 7.92 18.41
C GLU A 599 15.77 7.12 19.03
N ASP A 600 16.97 7.64 18.89
CA ASP A 600 18.12 7.35 19.74
C ASP A 600 18.28 8.54 20.68
N ARG A 601 18.48 8.29 21.98
CA ARG A 601 18.66 9.36 23.00
C ARG A 601 19.78 10.35 22.69
N LYS A 602 20.64 10.05 21.72
CA LYS A 602 21.67 10.96 21.22
C LYS A 602 21.15 11.97 20.18
N SER A 603 20.01 11.68 19.58
CA SER A 603 19.36 12.51 18.55
C SER A 603 18.00 13.07 18.99
N ALA A 604 17.61 12.86 20.25
CA ALA A 604 16.42 13.49 20.82
C ALA A 604 16.70 14.99 20.98
N VAL A 605 16.18 15.78 20.06
CA VAL A 605 16.13 17.25 20.13
C VAL A 605 14.70 17.67 20.40
#